data_eab4854bccc4182f21e0d229c811036b
#
_entry.id   eab4854bccc4182f21e0d229c811036b
#
_cell.length_a   1.000
_cell.length_b   1.000
_cell.length_c   1.000
_cell.angle_alpha   90.00
_cell.angle_beta   90.00
_cell.angle_gamma   90.00
#
_symmetry.space_group_name_H-M   'P 1'
#
loop_
_entity.id
_entity.type
_entity.pdbx_description
1 polymer ?
#
loop_
_entity_poly.entity_id
_entity_poly.type
_entity_poly.pdbx_seq_one_letter_code
_entity_poly.pdbx_strand_id
1 'polypeptide(L)'
;MDEYWQRAAVAAVVIVVTLVVARLVDSRLVRRLELRPETLTRYRVLRRSALATVLVVGVLSALLVVPAIRTVAGTILASSAVIALVIGFAAQTTLSNFVAGLLVAFMQPLRLGDEVEVGLAVGVVEEIGLTYTVIRAADGALFFVPNTKLASDTIHNRTFAGTPAAPGGGAPGA
;
A
#
# COMPACT_ATOMS: atom_id res chain seq x y z
N MET A 1 13.47 41.21 -20.40
CA MET A 1 14.47 40.71 -19.41
C MET A 1 13.77 40.09 -18.20
N ASP A 2 12.60 40.58 -17.82
CA ASP A 2 11.92 40.17 -16.60
C ASP A 2 11.42 38.71 -16.59
N GLU A 3 11.00 38.19 -17.73
CA GLU A 3 10.55 36.79 -17.82
C GLU A 3 11.67 35.75 -17.54
N TYR A 4 12.90 36.02 -17.94
CA TYR A 4 14.02 35.10 -17.66
C TYR A 4 14.33 35.01 -16.16
N TRP A 5 14.33 36.15 -15.48
CA TRP A 5 14.57 36.19 -14.04
C TRP A 5 13.44 35.54 -13.24
N GLN A 6 12.19 35.75 -13.66
CA GLN A 6 11.05 35.08 -13.02
C GLN A 6 11.12 33.56 -13.18
N ARG A 7 11.44 33.08 -14.37
CA ARG A 7 11.63 31.65 -14.64
C ARG A 7 12.80 31.05 -13.86
N ALA A 8 13.92 31.73 -13.82
CA ALA A 8 15.07 31.33 -13.03
C ALA A 8 14.73 31.28 -11.52
N ALA A 9 13.99 32.26 -11.02
CA ALA A 9 13.54 32.29 -9.63
C ALA A 9 12.58 31.10 -9.33
N VAL A 10 11.62 30.82 -10.22
CA VAL A 10 10.71 29.68 -10.05
C VAL A 10 11.47 28.34 -10.07
N ALA A 11 12.42 28.18 -10.99
CA ALA A 11 13.24 26.96 -11.04
C ALA A 11 14.07 26.81 -9.76
N ALA A 12 14.67 27.89 -9.26
CA ALA A 12 15.41 27.89 -8.01
C ALA A 12 14.53 27.50 -6.82
N VAL A 13 13.31 28.06 -6.74
CA VAL A 13 12.32 27.70 -5.69
C VAL A 13 11.97 26.21 -5.76
N VAL A 14 11.68 25.67 -6.95
CA VAL A 14 11.36 24.26 -7.13
C VAL A 14 12.53 23.38 -6.67
N ILE A 15 13.77 23.72 -7.04
CA ILE A 15 14.96 22.98 -6.59
C ILE A 15 15.10 23.03 -5.07
N VAL A 16 14.98 24.22 -4.47
CA VAL A 16 15.07 24.37 -3.00
C VAL A 16 13.99 23.56 -2.30
N VAL A 17 12.74 23.62 -2.76
CA VAL A 17 11.63 22.84 -2.20
C VAL A 17 11.93 21.34 -2.32
N THR A 18 12.42 20.89 -3.48
CA THR A 18 12.80 19.48 -3.69
C THR A 18 13.87 19.04 -2.71
N LEU A 19 14.91 19.83 -2.52
CA LEU A 19 15.98 19.52 -1.57
C LEU A 19 15.50 19.53 -0.12
N VAL A 20 14.62 20.46 0.24
CA VAL A 20 14.00 20.50 1.57
C VAL A 20 13.15 19.27 1.80
N VAL A 21 12.29 18.90 0.84
CA VAL A 21 11.46 17.69 0.92
C VAL A 21 12.32 16.43 1.01
N ALA A 22 13.38 16.32 0.19
CA ALA A 22 14.31 15.21 0.24
C ALA A 22 14.99 15.10 1.62
N ARG A 23 15.42 16.21 2.20
CA ARG A 23 15.99 16.24 3.56
C ARG A 23 14.98 15.91 4.65
N LEU A 24 13.75 16.39 4.54
CA LEU A 24 12.68 16.07 5.48
C LEU A 24 12.32 14.58 5.43
N VAL A 25 12.18 14.00 4.23
CA VAL A 25 11.95 12.56 4.04
C VAL A 25 13.12 11.79 4.66
N ASP A 26 14.34 12.16 4.36
CA ASP A 26 15.53 11.51 4.90
C ASP A 26 15.58 11.57 6.43
N SER A 27 15.41 12.76 7.02
CA SER A 27 15.46 12.96 8.47
C SER A 27 14.30 12.28 9.22
N ARG A 28 13.09 12.28 8.65
CA ARG A 28 11.92 11.60 9.25
C ARG A 28 12.08 10.08 9.21
N LEU A 29 12.62 9.56 8.11
CA LEU A 29 12.92 8.15 7.97
C LEU A 29 14.05 7.71 8.90
N VAL A 30 15.11 8.48 9.07
CA VAL A 30 16.22 8.15 9.98
C VAL A 30 15.82 8.20 11.46
N ARG A 31 15.06 9.22 11.87
CA ARG A 31 14.69 9.42 13.29
C ARG A 31 13.75 8.37 13.88
N ARG A 32 12.99 7.64 13.06
CA ARG A 32 12.04 6.63 13.55
C ARG A 32 12.65 5.25 13.73
N LEU A 33 13.95 5.09 13.56
CA LEU A 33 14.57 3.79 13.34
C LEU A 33 15.77 3.51 14.25
N GLU A 34 15.51 3.36 15.53
CA GLU A 34 16.27 2.44 16.37
C GLU A 34 15.81 0.99 16.07
N LEU A 35 16.06 0.50 14.83
CA LEU A 35 15.54 -0.77 14.38
C LEU A 35 16.59 -1.88 14.43
N ARG A 36 16.08 -3.09 14.71
CA ARG A 36 16.84 -4.33 14.75
C ARG A 36 17.60 -4.57 13.43
N PRO A 37 18.76 -5.23 13.46
CA PRO A 37 19.63 -5.45 12.29
C PRO A 37 18.93 -6.11 11.08
N GLU A 38 17.92 -6.92 11.33
CA GLU A 38 17.18 -7.69 10.33
C GLU A 38 16.35 -6.83 9.36
N THR A 39 16.00 -5.60 9.77
CA THR A 39 15.16 -4.70 8.97
C THR A 39 15.96 -3.69 8.13
N LEU A 40 17.28 -3.63 8.30
CA LEU A 40 18.15 -2.61 7.69
C LEU A 40 18.14 -2.64 6.15
N THR A 41 18.07 -3.83 5.53
CA THR A 41 18.09 -3.95 4.06
C THR A 41 16.80 -3.43 3.46
N ARG A 42 15.65 -3.82 4.02
CA ARG A 42 14.33 -3.38 3.57
C ARG A 42 14.18 -1.85 3.66
N TYR A 43 14.68 -1.30 4.75
CA TYR A 43 14.67 0.14 4.98
C TYR A 43 15.58 0.90 4.01
N ARG A 44 16.78 0.41 3.75
CA ARG A 44 17.72 1.03 2.80
C ARG A 44 17.14 1.12 1.40
N VAL A 45 16.42 0.08 0.97
CA VAL A 45 15.71 0.07 -0.33
C VAL A 45 14.62 1.13 -0.33
N LEU A 46 13.73 1.14 0.68
CA LEU A 46 12.63 2.12 0.79
C LEU A 46 13.15 3.57 0.80
N ARG A 47 14.19 3.84 1.59
CA ARG A 47 14.82 5.16 1.65
C ARG A 47 15.39 5.59 0.29
N ARG A 48 16.14 4.71 -0.37
CA ARG A 48 16.70 5.00 -1.68
C ARG A 48 15.63 5.23 -2.74
N SER A 49 14.58 4.41 -2.76
CA SER A 49 13.46 4.56 -3.68
C SER A 49 12.70 5.87 -3.43
N ALA A 50 12.40 6.21 -2.18
CA ALA A 50 11.72 7.46 -1.83
C ALA A 50 12.55 8.69 -2.23
N LEU A 51 13.85 8.70 -1.93
CA LEU A 51 14.75 9.80 -2.33
C LEU A 51 14.88 9.89 -3.85
N ALA A 52 15.02 8.77 -4.54
CA ALA A 52 15.09 8.76 -6.01
C ALA A 52 13.81 9.33 -6.63
N THR A 53 12.63 8.95 -6.11
CA THR A 53 11.34 9.47 -6.58
C THR A 53 11.25 10.99 -6.37
N VAL A 54 11.59 11.49 -5.18
CA VAL A 54 11.58 12.93 -4.89
C VAL A 54 12.52 13.70 -5.81
N LEU A 55 13.73 13.18 -6.03
CA LEU A 55 14.71 13.83 -6.92
C LEU A 55 14.24 13.81 -8.38
N VAL A 56 13.72 12.69 -8.89
CA VAL A 56 13.19 12.58 -10.26
C VAL A 56 12.04 13.57 -10.47
N VAL A 57 11.06 13.59 -9.57
CA VAL A 57 9.92 14.51 -9.65
C VAL A 57 10.39 15.96 -9.57
N GLY A 58 11.32 16.28 -8.69
CA GLY A 58 11.86 17.64 -8.53
C GLY A 58 12.62 18.13 -9.76
N VAL A 59 13.49 17.27 -10.32
CA VAL A 59 14.24 17.60 -11.54
C VAL A 59 13.29 17.78 -12.72
N LEU A 60 12.32 16.88 -12.92
CA LEU A 60 11.32 17.02 -13.98
C LEU A 60 10.52 18.31 -13.82
N SER A 61 10.09 18.63 -12.60
CA SER A 61 9.36 19.87 -12.31
C SER A 61 10.18 21.13 -12.62
N ALA A 62 11.48 21.12 -12.27
CA ALA A 62 12.39 22.23 -12.59
C ALA A 62 12.59 22.38 -14.11
N LEU A 63 12.73 21.28 -14.84
CA LEU A 63 12.87 21.27 -16.29
C LEU A 63 11.64 21.84 -17.01
N LEU A 64 10.43 21.58 -16.47
CA LEU A 64 9.18 22.10 -17.02
C LEU A 64 9.03 23.63 -16.93
N VAL A 65 9.88 24.31 -16.18
CA VAL A 65 9.93 25.78 -16.15
C VAL A 65 10.46 26.35 -17.47
N VAL A 66 11.29 25.59 -18.20
CA VAL A 66 11.86 25.99 -19.49
C VAL A 66 10.87 25.76 -20.61
N PRO A 67 10.42 26.80 -21.37
CA PRO A 67 9.38 26.66 -22.39
C PRO A 67 9.69 25.66 -23.50
N ALA A 68 10.95 25.62 -23.96
CA ALA A 68 11.39 24.67 -24.97
C ALA A 68 11.23 23.21 -24.52
N ILE A 69 11.37 22.94 -23.21
CA ILE A 69 11.23 21.62 -22.63
C ILE A 69 9.76 21.25 -22.47
N ARG A 70 8.87 22.21 -22.22
CA ARG A 70 7.42 21.94 -22.08
C ARG A 70 6.82 21.25 -23.31
N THR A 71 7.20 21.67 -24.49
CA THR A 71 6.70 21.09 -25.75
C THR A 71 7.15 19.63 -25.87
N VAL A 72 8.43 19.35 -25.59
CA VAL A 72 8.97 17.99 -25.60
C VAL A 72 8.39 17.16 -24.47
N ALA A 73 8.27 17.74 -23.27
CA ALA A 73 7.70 17.07 -22.10
C ALA A 73 6.23 16.66 -22.32
N GLY A 74 5.44 17.47 -23.03
CA GLY A 74 4.06 17.11 -23.38
C GLY A 74 3.99 15.81 -24.20
N THR A 75 4.88 15.65 -25.16
CA THR A 75 4.98 14.42 -25.97
C THR A 75 5.43 13.22 -25.14
N ILE A 76 6.42 13.42 -24.27
CA ILE A 76 6.93 12.36 -23.37
C ILE A 76 5.85 11.96 -22.36
N LEU A 77 5.11 12.93 -21.80
CA LEU A 77 4.02 12.64 -20.86
C LEU A 77 2.88 11.86 -21.53
N ALA A 78 2.53 12.22 -22.78
CA ALA A 78 1.53 11.46 -23.52
C ALA A 78 1.95 10.00 -23.75
N SER A 79 3.24 9.78 -24.09
CA SER A 79 3.79 8.43 -24.24
C SER A 79 3.87 7.69 -22.90
N SER A 80 4.14 8.40 -21.80
CA SER A 80 4.21 7.83 -20.45
C SER A 80 2.87 7.33 -19.95
N ALA A 81 1.74 7.84 -20.48
CA ALA A 81 0.40 7.36 -20.11
C ALA A 81 0.21 5.88 -20.46
N VAL A 82 0.74 5.43 -21.61
CA VAL A 82 0.69 4.02 -21.98
C VAL A 82 1.53 3.16 -21.05
N ILE A 83 2.72 3.63 -20.71
CA ILE A 83 3.61 2.92 -19.75
C ILE A 83 2.94 2.85 -18.37
N ALA A 84 2.34 3.95 -17.91
CA ALA A 84 1.63 3.99 -16.64
C ALA A 84 0.44 3.03 -16.62
N LEU A 85 -0.29 2.88 -17.72
CA LEU A 85 -1.38 1.93 -17.87
C LEU A 85 -0.87 0.48 -17.74
N VAL A 86 0.22 0.14 -18.44
CA VAL A 86 0.84 -1.20 -18.36
C VAL A 86 1.30 -1.50 -16.92
N ILE A 87 1.97 -0.55 -16.28
CA ILE A 87 2.41 -0.70 -14.88
C ILE A 87 1.19 -0.83 -13.95
N GLY A 88 0.13 -0.06 -14.20
CA GLY A 88 -1.13 -0.14 -13.45
C GLY A 88 -1.76 -1.53 -13.52
N PHE A 89 -1.85 -2.11 -14.70
CA PHE A 89 -2.33 -3.48 -14.87
C PHE A 89 -1.42 -4.51 -14.20
N ALA A 90 -0.10 -4.36 -14.34
CA ALA A 90 0.84 -5.24 -13.65
C ALA A 90 0.74 -5.17 -12.13
N ALA A 91 0.42 -4.00 -11.56
CA ALA A 91 0.27 -3.78 -10.13
C ALA A 91 -1.15 -4.06 -9.60
N GLN A 92 -2.13 -4.34 -10.46
CA GLN A 92 -3.55 -4.43 -10.11
C GLN A 92 -3.82 -5.41 -8.96
N THR A 93 -3.26 -6.61 -9.00
CA THR A 93 -3.46 -7.63 -7.95
C THR A 93 -2.91 -7.17 -6.60
N THR A 94 -1.73 -6.55 -6.60
CA THR A 94 -1.12 -6.02 -5.37
C THR A 94 -1.96 -4.91 -4.77
N LEU A 95 -2.44 -3.99 -5.60
CA LEU A 95 -3.29 -2.88 -5.18
C LEU A 95 -4.65 -3.39 -4.66
N SER A 96 -5.25 -4.37 -5.33
CA SER A 96 -6.49 -5.00 -4.86
C SER A 96 -6.33 -5.64 -3.49
N ASN A 97 -5.24 -6.38 -3.26
CA ASN A 97 -4.96 -6.97 -1.95
C ASN A 97 -4.73 -5.91 -0.87
N PHE A 98 -4.07 -4.80 -1.21
CA PHE A 98 -3.88 -3.69 -0.29
C PHE A 98 -5.21 -3.04 0.11
N VAL A 99 -6.07 -2.73 -0.87
CA VAL A 99 -7.40 -2.16 -0.61
C VAL A 99 -8.27 -3.13 0.18
N ALA A 100 -8.25 -4.43 -0.16
CA ALA A 100 -8.96 -5.47 0.58
C ALA A 100 -8.46 -5.58 2.02
N GLY A 101 -7.14 -5.52 2.26
CA GLY A 101 -6.56 -5.51 3.61
C GLY A 101 -7.02 -4.32 4.43
N LEU A 102 -7.13 -3.15 3.81
CA LEU A 102 -7.66 -1.96 4.45
C LEU A 102 -9.14 -2.16 4.83
N LEU A 103 -9.96 -2.72 3.93
CA LEU A 103 -11.37 -3.04 4.20
C LEU A 103 -11.50 -4.05 5.34
N VAL A 104 -10.71 -5.12 5.35
CA VAL A 104 -10.69 -6.11 6.43
C VAL A 104 -10.35 -5.45 7.76
N ALA A 105 -9.36 -4.55 7.79
CA ALA A 105 -8.97 -3.83 8.99
C ALA A 105 -10.08 -2.89 9.53
N PHE A 106 -10.84 -2.25 8.62
CA PHE A 106 -11.93 -1.35 9.02
C PHE A 106 -13.22 -2.10 9.37
N MET A 107 -13.62 -3.07 8.56
CA MET A 107 -14.88 -3.81 8.74
C MET A 107 -14.77 -4.90 9.79
N GLN A 108 -13.56 -5.39 10.07
CA GLN A 108 -13.23 -6.41 11.05
C GLN A 108 -14.15 -7.66 10.98
N PRO A 109 -14.33 -8.28 9.80
CA PRO A 109 -15.10 -9.54 9.71
C PRO A 109 -14.41 -10.70 10.45
N LEU A 110 -13.12 -10.56 10.72
CA LEU A 110 -12.29 -11.43 11.53
C LEU A 110 -11.30 -10.58 12.34
N ARG A 111 -10.84 -11.08 13.47
CA ARG A 111 -9.90 -10.42 14.38
C ARG A 111 -8.71 -11.33 14.68
N LEU A 112 -7.64 -10.74 15.19
CA LEU A 112 -6.49 -11.51 15.69
C LEU A 112 -6.97 -12.45 16.81
N GLY A 113 -6.59 -13.73 16.70
CA GLY A 113 -6.99 -14.78 17.61
C GLY A 113 -8.32 -15.49 17.27
N ASP A 114 -9.06 -15.03 16.26
CA ASP A 114 -10.27 -15.73 15.82
C ASP A 114 -9.92 -17.05 15.13
N GLU A 115 -10.69 -18.09 15.43
CA GLU A 115 -10.66 -19.36 14.68
C GLU A 115 -11.54 -19.21 13.44
N VAL A 116 -10.92 -19.30 12.26
CA VAL A 116 -11.59 -19.05 10.99
C VAL A 116 -11.31 -20.16 9.99
N GLU A 117 -12.24 -20.29 9.05
CA GLU A 117 -12.10 -21.12 7.87
C GLU A 117 -12.37 -20.28 6.63
N VAL A 118 -11.36 -20.22 5.74
CA VAL A 118 -11.39 -19.47 4.49
C VAL A 118 -10.84 -20.36 3.38
N GLY A 119 -11.73 -20.97 2.61
CA GLY A 119 -11.36 -21.99 1.61
C GLY A 119 -10.66 -23.17 2.25
N LEU A 120 -9.39 -23.40 1.90
CA LEU A 120 -8.58 -24.48 2.49
C LEU A 120 -7.83 -24.06 3.77
N ALA A 121 -7.81 -22.78 4.10
CA ALA A 121 -7.13 -22.29 5.29
C ALA A 121 -8.06 -22.38 6.49
N VAL A 122 -7.76 -23.29 7.41
CA VAL A 122 -8.47 -23.49 8.67
C VAL A 122 -7.49 -23.29 9.83
N GLY A 123 -7.83 -22.40 10.76
CA GLY A 123 -6.98 -22.14 11.92
C GLY A 123 -7.23 -20.80 12.59
N VAL A 124 -6.25 -20.35 13.37
CA VAL A 124 -6.31 -19.12 14.15
C VAL A 124 -5.61 -17.98 13.40
N VAL A 125 -6.27 -16.83 13.33
CA VAL A 125 -5.70 -15.61 12.75
C VAL A 125 -4.55 -15.10 13.60
N GLU A 126 -3.33 -15.13 13.05
CA GLU A 126 -2.11 -14.71 13.75
C GLU A 126 -1.71 -13.28 13.41
N GLU A 127 -1.85 -12.89 12.14
CA GLU A 127 -1.48 -11.56 11.66
C GLU A 127 -2.43 -11.11 10.55
N ILE A 128 -2.83 -9.85 10.59
CA ILE A 128 -3.56 -9.19 9.51
C ILE A 128 -2.60 -8.17 8.88
N GLY A 129 -1.99 -8.55 7.77
CA GLY A 129 -1.07 -7.71 7.02
C GLY A 129 -1.76 -6.85 5.96
N LEU A 130 -1.00 -5.99 5.29
CA LEU A 130 -1.54 -5.08 4.26
C LEU A 130 -2.03 -5.81 2.99
N THR A 131 -1.40 -6.93 2.61
CA THR A 131 -1.71 -7.64 1.36
C THR A 131 -2.13 -9.09 1.59
N TYR A 132 -1.84 -9.65 2.75
CA TYR A 132 -2.20 -11.01 3.15
C TYR A 132 -2.47 -11.06 4.65
N THR A 133 -3.26 -12.05 5.03
CA THR A 133 -3.52 -12.42 6.42
C THR A 133 -2.91 -13.78 6.70
N VAL A 134 -2.28 -13.96 7.84
CA VAL A 134 -1.65 -15.21 8.26
C VAL A 134 -2.60 -15.97 9.17
N ILE A 135 -2.91 -17.21 8.80
CA ILE A 135 -3.73 -18.14 9.59
C ILE A 135 -2.85 -19.31 9.98
N ARG A 136 -2.75 -19.60 11.29
CA ARG A 136 -2.01 -20.74 11.83
C ARG A 136 -2.95 -21.93 11.99
N ALA A 137 -2.64 -23.02 11.30
CA ALA A 137 -3.33 -24.30 11.47
C ALA A 137 -2.98 -25.00 12.79
N ALA A 138 -3.80 -25.97 13.15
CA ALA A 138 -3.62 -26.75 14.38
C ALA A 138 -2.31 -27.57 14.41
N ASP A 139 -1.78 -27.94 13.24
CA ASP A 139 -0.49 -28.65 13.07
C ASP A 139 0.72 -27.68 13.09
N GLY A 140 0.48 -26.36 13.25
CA GLY A 140 1.49 -25.32 13.24
C GLY A 140 1.83 -24.76 11.85
N ALA A 141 1.26 -25.28 10.77
CA ALA A 141 1.44 -24.72 9.43
C ALA A 141 0.87 -23.31 9.32
N LEU A 142 1.50 -22.47 8.49
CA LEU A 142 1.03 -21.11 8.24
C LEU A 142 0.43 -20.98 6.84
N PHE A 143 -0.80 -20.52 6.78
CA PHE A 143 -1.47 -20.15 5.54
C PHE A 143 -1.35 -18.64 5.33
N PHE A 144 -0.79 -18.22 4.20
CA PHE A 144 -0.74 -16.82 3.76
C PHE A 144 -1.90 -16.58 2.80
N VAL A 145 -3.01 -16.08 3.33
CA VAL A 145 -4.24 -15.86 2.56
C VAL A 145 -4.23 -14.44 2.01
N PRO A 146 -4.26 -14.24 0.67
CA PRO A 146 -4.41 -12.92 0.08
C PRO A 146 -5.67 -12.21 0.59
N ASN A 147 -5.57 -10.92 0.93
CA ASN A 147 -6.70 -10.20 1.53
C ASN A 147 -7.89 -10.07 0.57
N THR A 148 -7.68 -10.12 -0.74
CA THR A 148 -8.77 -10.18 -1.72
C THR A 148 -9.67 -11.40 -1.53
N LYS A 149 -9.11 -12.54 -1.12
CA LYS A 149 -9.91 -13.73 -0.79
C LYS A 149 -10.78 -13.49 0.44
N LEU A 150 -10.25 -12.82 1.47
CA LEU A 150 -11.03 -12.46 2.65
C LEU A 150 -12.16 -11.46 2.36
N ALA A 151 -11.99 -10.64 1.33
CA ALA A 151 -13.00 -9.66 0.93
C ALA A 151 -14.07 -10.25 -0.01
N SER A 152 -13.76 -11.35 -0.73
CA SER A 152 -14.64 -11.94 -1.76
C SER A 152 -15.23 -13.28 -1.37
N ASP A 153 -14.52 -14.07 -0.57
CA ASP A 153 -14.93 -15.43 -0.23
C ASP A 153 -15.77 -15.45 1.07
N THR A 154 -16.50 -16.54 1.27
CA THR A 154 -17.20 -16.76 2.53
C THR A 154 -16.18 -17.03 3.65
N ILE A 155 -16.25 -16.27 4.72
CA ILE A 155 -15.47 -16.48 5.94
C ILE A 155 -16.37 -17.17 6.96
N HIS A 156 -16.00 -18.37 7.38
CA HIS A 156 -16.62 -19.03 8.52
C HIS A 156 -15.82 -18.71 9.77
N ASN A 157 -16.29 -17.73 10.55
CA ASN A 157 -15.66 -17.33 11.82
C ASN A 157 -16.33 -18.09 12.98
N ARG A 158 -15.62 -19.03 13.58
CA ARG A 158 -16.12 -19.89 14.68
C ARG A 158 -16.05 -19.20 16.05
N THR A 159 -15.20 -18.19 16.18
CA THR A 159 -15.00 -17.46 17.45
C THR A 159 -15.91 -16.23 17.53
N PHE A 160 -16.42 -15.75 16.39
CA PHE A 160 -17.32 -14.59 16.37
C PHE A 160 -18.64 -14.95 17.04
N ALA A 161 -18.71 -14.88 18.35
CA ALA A 161 -19.91 -15.03 19.15
C ALA A 161 -20.81 -13.78 18.99
N GLY A 162 -21.36 -13.58 17.80
CA GLY A 162 -22.66 -12.96 17.69
C GLY A 162 -23.63 -13.89 18.40
N THR A 163 -24.52 -13.34 19.24
CA THR A 163 -25.56 -14.02 20.00
C THR A 163 -25.97 -15.35 19.32
N PRO A 164 -25.84 -16.51 19.99
CA PRO A 164 -26.25 -17.78 19.40
C PRO A 164 -27.67 -17.58 18.85
N ALA A 165 -27.86 -17.86 17.57
CA ALA A 165 -29.21 -17.92 17.04
C ALA A 165 -30.00 -18.81 17.99
N ALA A 166 -31.04 -18.26 18.58
CA ALA A 166 -31.90 -19.02 19.48
C ALA A 166 -32.22 -20.38 18.79
N PRO A 167 -32.04 -21.52 19.47
CA PRO A 167 -32.30 -22.81 18.87
C PRO A 167 -33.69 -22.75 18.28
N GLY A 168 -33.79 -22.97 16.98
CA GLY A 168 -35.01 -22.79 16.20
C GLY A 168 -36.20 -23.36 16.91
N GLY A 169 -37.17 -22.49 17.13
CA GLY A 169 -38.47 -22.88 17.64
C GLY A 169 -38.97 -24.07 16.83
N GLY A 170 -39.30 -25.13 17.57
CA GLY A 170 -39.68 -26.39 17.02
C GLY A 170 -40.73 -26.25 15.94
N ALA A 171 -40.63 -27.11 14.96
CA ALA A 171 -41.69 -27.36 14.02
C ALA A 171 -43.03 -27.58 14.78
N PRO A 172 -44.12 -26.91 14.38
CA PRO A 172 -45.43 -27.32 14.86
C PRO A 172 -45.71 -28.71 14.27
N GLY A 173 -45.61 -29.70 15.13
CA GLY A 173 -46.05 -31.04 14.83
C GLY A 173 -47.56 -31.12 14.73
N ALA A 174 -48.01 -31.95 13.83
CA ALA A 174 -49.31 -32.60 13.64
C ALA A 174 -50.48 -31.69 13.29
#